data_bccbefb029eb37cb997b5dc58e9ad21d
#
_entry.id   bccbefb029eb37cb997b5dc58e9ad21d
#
_cell.length_a   1.000
_cell.length_b   1.000
_cell.length_c   1.000
_cell.angle_alpha   90.00
_cell.angle_beta   90.00
_cell.angle_gamma   90.00
#
_symmetry.space_group_name_H-M   'P 1'
#
loop_
_entity.id
_entity.type
_entity.pdbx_description
1 polymer ?
#
loop_
_entity_poly.entity_id
_entity_poly.type
_entity_poly.pdbx_seq_one_letter_code
_entity_poly.pdbx_strand_id
1 'polypeptide(L)'
;MDSQLKQQNNVAFVLGNGRSRLNADLTVLKQNGIVFGCNALYREFDPDFLIAVDVKMVNEIISAGYHKTHSVWTNPNKGVATKNSVNFFTPHKGWSSGPTALWMAAQKGFKKIYILGFDYQGVNSKFNNVYADTFNYKKSTDSATFHGNWLSQTDRVIKEHRSIKFYRVIEDSGYLPPQLSTHPNLEHINYSKLSETFKPSDI
;
A
#
# COMPACT_ATOMS: atom_id res chain seq x y z
N MET A 1 10.02 -11.26 17.04
CA MET A 1 8.62 -11.42 17.46
C MET A 1 7.86 -11.97 16.28
N ASP A 2 7.29 -13.13 16.46
CA ASP A 2 6.95 -14.09 15.42
C ASP A 2 5.82 -13.60 14.49
N SER A 3 5.97 -13.81 13.18
CA SER A 3 4.95 -13.47 12.17
C SER A 3 3.59 -14.13 12.46
N GLN A 4 3.58 -15.25 13.15
CA GLN A 4 2.38 -15.94 13.59
C GLN A 4 1.59 -15.15 14.66
N LEU A 5 2.25 -14.45 15.59
CA LEU A 5 1.59 -13.62 16.61
C LEU A 5 0.94 -12.37 16.01
N LYS A 6 1.54 -11.78 14.99
CA LYS A 6 0.97 -10.63 14.26
C LYS A 6 -0.28 -11.03 13.46
N GLN A 7 -0.30 -12.23 12.92
CA GLN A 7 -1.46 -12.75 12.18
C GLN A 7 -2.65 -13.02 13.11
N GLN A 8 -2.42 -13.26 14.41
CA GLN A 8 -3.49 -13.41 15.41
C GLN A 8 -4.30 -12.13 15.63
N ASN A 9 -3.71 -10.94 15.41
CA ASN A 9 -4.43 -9.67 15.54
C ASN A 9 -5.41 -9.38 14.38
N ASN A 10 -5.39 -10.21 13.32
CA ASN A 10 -6.32 -10.12 12.18
C ASN A 10 -6.33 -8.75 11.47
N VAL A 11 -5.25 -7.97 11.62
CA VAL A 11 -5.07 -6.61 11.11
C VAL A 11 -3.96 -6.55 10.07
N ALA A 12 -4.24 -5.91 8.95
CA ALA A 12 -3.24 -5.55 7.95
C ALA A 12 -3.23 -4.04 7.68
N PHE A 13 -2.07 -3.54 7.31
CA PHE A 13 -1.86 -2.18 6.84
C PHE A 13 -1.35 -2.21 5.40
N VAL A 14 -2.04 -1.52 4.52
CA VAL A 14 -1.65 -1.38 3.11
C VAL A 14 -1.19 0.03 2.86
N LEU A 15 0.09 0.18 2.54
CA LEU A 15 0.78 1.47 2.43
C LEU A 15 1.00 1.84 0.95
N GLY A 16 0.21 2.77 0.46
CA GLY A 16 0.47 3.50 -0.77
C GLY A 16 1.53 4.59 -0.56
N ASN A 17 1.82 5.34 -1.61
CA ASN A 17 2.87 6.37 -1.57
C ASN A 17 2.33 7.81 -1.66
N GLY A 18 1.04 8.04 -1.46
CA GLY A 18 0.48 9.38 -1.27
C GLY A 18 1.04 10.04 0.00
N ARG A 19 1.21 11.35 -0.04
CA ARG A 19 1.91 12.11 1.01
C ARG A 19 1.18 12.09 2.36
N SER A 20 -0.13 11.86 2.38
CA SER A 20 -0.87 11.72 3.65
C SER A 20 -0.27 10.66 4.56
N ARG A 21 0.36 9.60 3.99
CA ARG A 21 1.03 8.54 4.76
C ARG A 21 2.11 9.05 5.73
N LEU A 22 2.71 10.20 5.45
CA LEU A 22 3.74 10.81 6.33
C LEU A 22 3.21 11.16 7.73
N ASN A 23 1.89 11.19 7.92
CA ASN A 23 1.25 11.41 9.21
C ASN A 23 1.16 10.14 10.09
N ALA A 24 1.65 9.00 9.62
CA ALA A 24 1.63 7.74 10.35
C ALA A 24 3.03 7.32 10.81
N ASP A 25 3.13 6.81 12.03
CA ASP A 25 4.32 6.08 12.49
C ASP A 25 4.26 4.63 11.99
N LEU A 26 5.07 4.34 10.97
CA LEU A 26 5.11 3.02 10.35
C LEU A 26 5.64 1.93 11.29
N THR A 27 6.48 2.30 12.26
CA THR A 27 7.01 1.35 13.27
C THR A 27 5.89 0.87 14.17
N VAL A 28 5.03 1.77 14.63
CA VAL A 28 3.83 1.44 15.42
C VAL A 28 2.90 0.52 14.62
N LEU A 29 2.67 0.82 13.34
CA LEU A 29 1.84 -0.03 12.49
C LEU A 29 2.42 -1.45 12.38
N LYS A 30 3.73 -1.55 12.15
CA LYS A 30 4.41 -2.86 12.04
C LYS A 30 4.38 -3.66 13.34
N GLN A 31 4.32 -3.02 14.51
CA GLN A 31 4.13 -3.69 15.80
C GLN A 31 2.71 -4.26 15.96
N ASN A 32 1.71 -3.62 15.33
CA ASN A 32 0.29 -3.92 15.53
C ASN A 32 -0.35 -4.78 14.43
N GLY A 33 0.34 -5.06 13.32
CA GLY A 33 -0.20 -5.87 12.24
C GLY A 33 0.80 -6.16 11.14
N ILE A 34 0.32 -6.81 10.09
CA ILE A 34 1.12 -7.14 8.91
C ILE A 34 1.08 -5.98 7.92
N VAL A 35 2.25 -5.54 7.45
CA VAL A 35 2.39 -4.40 6.56
C VAL A 35 2.64 -4.84 5.12
N PHE A 36 1.80 -4.37 4.22
CA PHE A 36 1.93 -4.50 2.77
C PHE A 36 2.35 -3.14 2.21
N GLY A 37 3.59 -3.05 1.75
CA GLY A 37 4.15 -1.83 1.19
C GLY A 37 4.19 -1.83 -0.34
N CYS A 38 4.34 -0.65 -0.92
CA CYS A 38 4.37 -0.48 -2.38
C CYS A 38 5.63 0.21 -2.87
N ASN A 39 6.17 -0.31 -3.98
CA ASN A 39 7.22 0.34 -4.77
C ASN A 39 8.45 0.75 -3.94
N ALA A 40 8.77 2.04 -3.87
CA ALA A 40 9.98 2.56 -3.22
C ALA A 40 9.93 2.59 -1.68
N LEU A 41 8.88 2.09 -1.04
CA LEU A 41 8.79 2.06 0.42
C LEU A 41 10.01 1.38 1.06
N TYR A 42 10.57 0.37 0.40
CA TYR A 42 11.76 -0.38 0.85
C TYR A 42 13.00 0.50 1.09
N ARG A 43 13.04 1.71 0.55
CA ARG A 43 14.18 2.63 0.70
C ARG A 43 14.30 3.20 2.12
N GLU A 44 13.21 3.19 2.88
CA GLU A 44 13.12 3.80 4.22
C GLU A 44 12.47 2.91 5.27
N PHE A 45 11.76 1.85 4.84
CA PHE A 45 11.00 1.01 5.74
C PHE A 45 10.85 -0.41 5.18
N ASP A 46 10.97 -1.41 6.04
CA ASP A 46 10.85 -2.83 5.68
C ASP A 46 9.42 -3.34 5.95
N PRO A 47 8.52 -3.38 4.95
CA PRO A 47 7.22 -4.02 5.09
C PRO A 47 7.36 -5.56 5.14
N ASP A 48 6.35 -6.25 5.65
CA ASP A 48 6.32 -7.72 5.64
C ASP A 48 6.16 -8.26 4.22
N PHE A 49 5.47 -7.50 3.34
CA PHE A 49 5.34 -7.78 1.90
C PHE A 49 5.56 -6.49 1.11
N LEU A 50 6.45 -6.51 0.16
CA LEU A 50 6.65 -5.40 -0.78
C LEU A 50 6.06 -5.75 -2.15
N ILE A 51 5.16 -4.92 -2.66
CA ILE A 51 4.50 -5.09 -3.95
C ILE A 51 4.96 -4.01 -4.92
N ALA A 52 5.53 -4.40 -6.06
CA ALA A 52 5.90 -3.51 -7.13
C ALA A 52 5.58 -4.17 -8.47
N VAL A 53 4.82 -3.49 -9.34
CA VAL A 53 4.39 -4.04 -10.63
C VAL A 53 5.06 -3.37 -11.83
N ASP A 54 5.65 -2.19 -11.65
CA ASP A 54 6.39 -1.49 -12.69
C ASP A 54 7.79 -2.08 -12.85
N VAL A 55 8.13 -2.51 -14.07
CA VAL A 55 9.40 -3.18 -14.38
C VAL A 55 10.61 -2.37 -13.92
N LYS A 56 10.62 -1.05 -14.11
CA LYS A 56 11.71 -0.18 -13.68
C LYS A 56 11.91 -0.23 -12.16
N MET A 57 10.82 -0.18 -11.40
CA MET A 57 10.84 -0.26 -9.94
C MET A 57 11.28 -1.64 -9.45
N VAL A 58 10.78 -2.70 -10.08
CA VAL A 58 11.19 -4.08 -9.73
C VAL A 58 12.67 -4.27 -9.97
N ASN A 59 13.20 -3.82 -11.10
CA ASN A 59 14.63 -3.92 -11.41
C ASN A 59 15.49 -3.07 -10.46
N GLU A 60 15.00 -1.92 -10.00
CA GLU A 60 15.65 -1.13 -8.94
C GLU A 60 15.76 -1.93 -7.63
N ILE A 61 14.64 -2.50 -7.15
CA ILE A 61 14.58 -3.34 -5.95
C ILE A 61 15.55 -4.52 -6.04
N ILE A 62 15.63 -5.14 -7.22
CA ILE A 62 16.55 -6.24 -7.51
C ILE A 62 17.98 -5.77 -7.47
N SER A 63 18.30 -4.67 -8.12
CA SER A 63 19.67 -4.10 -8.16
C SER A 63 20.15 -3.68 -6.77
N ALA A 64 19.23 -3.21 -5.92
CA ALA A 64 19.51 -2.93 -4.51
C ALA A 64 19.73 -4.21 -3.65
N GLY A 65 19.46 -5.39 -4.19
CA GLY A 65 19.58 -6.65 -3.47
C GLY A 65 18.48 -6.91 -2.43
N TYR A 66 17.50 -6.01 -2.28
CA TYR A 66 16.47 -6.08 -1.25
C TYR A 66 15.66 -7.39 -1.30
N HIS A 67 15.37 -7.89 -2.50
CA HIS A 67 14.64 -9.13 -2.76
C HIS A 67 15.30 -10.39 -2.20
N LYS A 68 16.59 -10.34 -1.86
CA LYS A 68 17.34 -11.52 -1.37
C LYS A 68 16.95 -11.93 0.05
N THR A 69 16.48 -10.97 0.83
CA THR A 69 16.16 -11.14 2.26
C THR A 69 14.71 -10.76 2.60
N HIS A 70 13.98 -10.16 1.64
CA HIS A 70 12.63 -9.64 1.87
C HIS A 70 11.63 -10.21 0.86
N SER A 71 10.37 -10.28 1.27
CA SER A 71 9.28 -10.80 0.43
C SER A 71 8.81 -9.76 -0.59
N VAL A 72 9.33 -9.84 -1.81
CA VAL A 72 8.98 -8.97 -2.94
C VAL A 72 8.04 -9.70 -3.89
N TRP A 73 6.94 -9.04 -4.27
CA TRP A 73 5.91 -9.57 -5.16
C TRP A 73 5.69 -8.67 -6.37
N THR A 74 5.58 -9.29 -7.55
CA THR A 74 5.37 -8.59 -8.83
C THR A 74 4.50 -9.40 -9.78
N ASN A 75 4.07 -8.75 -10.87
CA ASN A 75 3.44 -9.45 -11.98
C ASN A 75 4.49 -10.10 -12.88
N PRO A 76 4.20 -11.28 -13.49
CA PRO A 76 5.06 -11.85 -14.50
C PRO A 76 5.30 -10.87 -15.65
N ASN A 77 6.58 -10.58 -15.95
CA ASN A 77 6.96 -9.70 -17.04
C ASN A 77 8.36 -10.10 -17.56
N LYS A 78 8.51 -10.13 -18.90
CA LYS A 78 9.79 -10.46 -19.55
C LYS A 78 10.92 -9.46 -19.25
N GLY A 79 10.56 -8.22 -18.92
CA GLY A 79 11.51 -7.16 -18.54
C GLY A 79 12.02 -7.21 -17.12
N VAL A 80 11.51 -8.13 -16.29
CA VAL A 80 12.00 -8.32 -14.91
C VAL A 80 13.25 -9.18 -14.96
N ALA A 81 14.39 -8.58 -14.57
CA ALA A 81 15.73 -9.17 -14.70
C ALA A 81 16.02 -10.21 -13.62
N THR A 82 15.08 -11.07 -13.27
CA THR A 82 15.42 -12.08 -12.30
C THR A 82 15.21 -13.46 -12.75
N LYS A 83 16.03 -14.27 -12.22
CA LYS A 83 15.86 -15.69 -12.34
C LYS A 83 15.34 -16.34 -11.06
N ASN A 84 15.28 -15.81 -9.88
CA ASN A 84 14.91 -16.71 -8.76
C ASN A 84 14.65 -16.12 -7.37
N SER A 85 14.30 -14.84 -7.21
CA SER A 85 14.16 -14.32 -5.85
C SER A 85 12.99 -13.36 -5.61
N VAL A 86 12.17 -13.10 -6.63
CA VAL A 86 10.90 -12.37 -6.45
C VAL A 86 9.74 -13.35 -6.63
N ASN A 87 8.67 -13.09 -5.93
CA ASN A 87 7.44 -13.87 -6.04
C ASN A 87 6.56 -13.30 -7.17
N PHE A 88 5.94 -14.17 -7.93
CA PHE A 88 5.02 -13.79 -9.00
C PHE A 88 3.58 -14.08 -8.60
N PHE A 89 2.69 -13.13 -8.88
CA PHE A 89 1.25 -13.36 -8.75
C PHE A 89 0.77 -14.33 -9.85
N THR A 90 0.09 -15.37 -9.43
CA THR A 90 -0.52 -16.36 -10.35
C THR A 90 -1.91 -16.77 -9.83
N PRO A 91 -3.01 -16.38 -10.50
CA PRO A 91 -3.05 -15.41 -11.61
C PRO A 91 -2.73 -13.97 -11.13
N HIS A 92 -2.27 -13.12 -12.04
CA HIS A 92 -2.10 -11.69 -11.77
C HIS A 92 -3.30 -10.89 -12.30
N LYS A 93 -3.55 -9.73 -11.69
CA LYS A 93 -4.67 -8.85 -12.07
C LYS A 93 -4.31 -7.82 -13.14
N GLY A 94 -3.02 -7.57 -13.39
CA GLY A 94 -2.56 -6.47 -14.25
C GLY A 94 -2.83 -5.08 -13.68
N TRP A 95 -3.00 -4.98 -12.36
CA TRP A 95 -3.33 -3.74 -11.65
C TRP A 95 -2.09 -3.00 -11.17
N SER A 96 -2.28 -1.76 -10.74
CA SER A 96 -1.25 -0.94 -10.09
C SER A 96 -0.83 -1.51 -8.74
N SER A 97 0.36 -1.17 -8.26
CA SER A 97 0.97 -1.74 -7.05
C SER A 97 0.10 -1.59 -5.80
N GLY A 98 -0.47 -0.41 -5.55
CA GLY A 98 -1.34 -0.16 -4.39
C GLY A 98 -2.56 -1.08 -4.34
N PRO A 99 -3.44 -1.05 -5.34
CA PRO A 99 -4.59 -1.95 -5.40
C PRO A 99 -4.20 -3.44 -5.42
N THR A 100 -3.05 -3.81 -6.00
CA THR A 100 -2.55 -5.19 -5.95
C THR A 100 -2.14 -5.59 -4.54
N ALA A 101 -1.50 -4.68 -3.78
CA ALA A 101 -1.18 -4.90 -2.37
C ALA A 101 -2.45 -5.06 -1.52
N LEU A 102 -3.46 -4.22 -1.77
CA LEU A 102 -4.75 -4.31 -1.08
C LEU A 102 -5.46 -5.64 -1.38
N TRP A 103 -5.48 -6.05 -2.64
CA TRP A 103 -6.02 -7.34 -3.05
C TRP A 103 -5.27 -8.50 -2.37
N MET A 104 -3.92 -8.46 -2.34
CA MET A 104 -3.13 -9.49 -1.68
C MET A 104 -3.45 -9.58 -0.18
N ALA A 105 -3.56 -8.45 0.52
CA ALA A 105 -3.95 -8.42 1.93
C ALA A 105 -5.34 -9.05 2.14
N ALA A 106 -6.31 -8.72 1.28
CA ALA A 106 -7.64 -9.30 1.32
C ALA A 106 -7.63 -10.82 1.09
N GLN A 107 -6.85 -11.31 0.12
CA GLN A 107 -6.70 -12.75 -0.17
C GLN A 107 -6.03 -13.53 0.99
N LYS A 108 -5.19 -12.88 1.79
CA LYS A 108 -4.57 -13.50 2.97
C LYS A 108 -5.52 -13.63 4.17
N GLY A 109 -6.76 -13.17 4.06
CA GLY A 109 -7.84 -13.42 5.02
C GLY A 109 -7.87 -12.52 6.25
N PHE A 110 -7.20 -11.36 6.23
CA PHE A 110 -7.31 -10.38 7.30
C PHE A 110 -8.75 -9.84 7.40
N LYS A 111 -9.22 -9.61 8.62
CA LYS A 111 -10.59 -9.12 8.88
C LYS A 111 -10.68 -7.59 8.92
N LYS A 112 -9.59 -6.93 9.26
CA LYS A 112 -9.48 -5.47 9.27
C LYS A 112 -8.27 -5.06 8.44
N ILE A 113 -8.49 -4.21 7.45
CA ILE A 113 -7.42 -3.70 6.57
C ILE A 113 -7.45 -2.17 6.59
N TYR A 114 -6.35 -1.58 7.03
CA TYR A 114 -6.14 -0.14 7.03
C TYR A 114 -5.36 0.26 5.78
N ILE A 115 -5.87 1.27 5.06
CA ILE A 115 -5.34 1.73 3.76
C ILE A 115 -4.81 3.14 3.95
N LEU A 116 -3.50 3.34 3.81
CA LEU A 116 -2.82 4.62 4.00
C LEU A 116 -2.14 5.09 2.71
N GLY A 117 -2.09 6.39 2.47
CA GLY A 117 -1.44 6.96 1.29
C GLY A 117 -2.15 6.65 -0.03
N PHE A 118 -3.44 6.36 0.01
CA PHE A 118 -4.32 6.23 -1.17
C PHE A 118 -5.14 7.52 -1.32
N ASP A 119 -4.43 8.62 -1.63
CA ASP A 119 -5.00 9.97 -1.56
C ASP A 119 -5.98 10.27 -2.69
N TYR A 120 -5.78 9.70 -3.88
CA TYR A 120 -6.60 9.89 -5.08
C TYR A 120 -6.74 11.36 -5.52
N GLN A 121 -5.79 12.20 -5.12
CA GLN A 121 -5.75 13.60 -5.50
C GLN A 121 -4.31 14.10 -5.58
N GLY A 122 -4.09 15.16 -6.37
CA GLY A 122 -2.84 15.91 -6.35
C GLY A 122 -2.75 16.84 -5.15
N VAL A 123 -1.56 17.31 -4.85
CA VAL A 123 -1.34 18.45 -3.96
C VAL A 123 -1.29 19.72 -4.83
N ASN A 124 -2.26 20.60 -4.72
CA ASN A 124 -2.39 21.77 -5.59
C ASN A 124 -2.29 21.41 -7.09
N SER A 125 -3.01 20.38 -7.53
CA SER A 125 -2.97 19.82 -8.89
C SER A 125 -1.61 19.27 -9.34
N LYS A 126 -0.66 19.13 -8.43
CA LYS A 126 0.67 18.58 -8.68
C LYS A 126 0.80 17.14 -8.20
N PHE A 127 1.88 16.49 -8.63
CA PHE A 127 2.15 15.09 -8.32
C PHE A 127 2.22 14.85 -6.81
N ASN A 128 1.36 13.99 -6.32
CA ASN A 128 1.24 13.62 -4.89
C ASN A 128 1.89 12.27 -4.66
N ASN A 129 3.15 12.28 -4.23
CA ASN A 129 3.88 11.06 -3.89
C ASN A 129 5.02 11.39 -2.94
N VAL A 130 5.25 10.54 -1.95
CA VAL A 130 6.35 10.67 -0.98
C VAL A 130 7.72 10.67 -1.65
N TYR A 131 7.85 9.92 -2.76
CA TYR A 131 9.11 9.75 -3.50
C TYR A 131 9.22 10.66 -4.73
N ALA A 132 8.39 11.69 -4.83
CA ALA A 132 8.55 12.70 -5.89
C ALA A 132 9.99 13.23 -5.92
N ASP A 133 10.49 13.60 -7.08
CA ASP A 133 11.86 14.09 -7.33
C ASP A 133 12.98 13.05 -7.15
N THR A 134 12.63 11.79 -6.87
CA THR A 134 13.61 10.70 -6.74
C THR A 134 13.67 9.82 -7.98
N PHE A 135 14.67 8.94 -8.04
CA PHE A 135 14.84 8.00 -9.16
C PHE A 135 13.57 7.16 -9.40
N ASN A 136 13.19 6.98 -10.66
CA ASN A 136 11.97 6.31 -11.14
C ASN A 136 10.63 7.00 -10.79
N TYR A 137 10.66 8.23 -10.26
CA TYR A 137 9.45 9.01 -9.97
C TYR A 137 9.41 10.33 -10.76
N LYS A 138 8.19 10.83 -10.95
CA LYS A 138 7.93 12.17 -11.49
C LYS A 138 8.44 13.26 -10.54
N LYS A 139 8.62 14.45 -11.08
CA LYS A 139 8.91 15.64 -10.26
C LYS A 139 7.67 16.08 -9.48
N SER A 140 7.90 16.64 -8.29
CA SER A 140 6.83 17.22 -7.46
C SER A 140 6.09 18.36 -8.16
N THR A 141 6.76 19.02 -9.13
CA THR A 141 6.19 20.07 -9.97
C THR A 141 5.36 19.57 -11.15
N ASP A 142 5.44 18.27 -11.47
CA ASP A 142 4.66 17.69 -12.56
C ASP A 142 3.17 17.67 -12.22
N SER A 143 2.33 17.60 -13.28
CA SER A 143 0.89 17.45 -13.09
C SER A 143 0.55 16.17 -12.35
N ALA A 144 -0.50 16.22 -11.53
CA ALA A 144 -1.05 15.07 -10.83
C ALA A 144 -1.30 13.90 -11.78
N THR A 145 -1.06 12.70 -11.31
CA THR A 145 -1.35 11.48 -12.08
C THR A 145 -2.86 11.26 -12.13
N PHE A 146 -3.36 10.73 -13.24
CA PHE A 146 -4.75 10.27 -13.31
C PHE A 146 -4.97 9.09 -12.36
N HIS A 147 -5.87 9.26 -11.41
CA HIS A 147 -6.10 8.30 -10.31
C HIS A 147 -7.22 7.29 -10.59
N GLY A 148 -7.95 7.45 -11.70
CA GLY A 148 -9.16 6.68 -11.98
C GLY A 148 -8.95 5.16 -12.00
N ASN A 149 -7.84 4.69 -12.56
CA ASN A 149 -7.53 3.27 -12.56
C ASN A 149 -7.31 2.73 -11.15
N TRP A 150 -6.55 3.46 -10.31
CA TRP A 150 -6.28 3.05 -8.94
C TRP A 150 -7.56 3.03 -8.10
N LEU A 151 -8.40 4.05 -8.28
CA LEU A 151 -9.69 4.15 -7.61
C LEU A 151 -10.61 2.98 -7.99
N SER A 152 -10.77 2.70 -9.29
CA SER A 152 -11.62 1.60 -9.77
C SER A 152 -11.12 0.23 -9.32
N GLN A 153 -9.80 0.03 -9.26
CA GLN A 153 -9.22 -1.22 -8.80
C GLN A 153 -9.41 -1.40 -7.28
N THR A 154 -9.27 -0.32 -6.49
CA THR A 154 -9.55 -0.33 -5.04
C THR A 154 -11.01 -0.60 -4.75
N ASP A 155 -11.92 0.08 -5.44
CA ASP A 155 -13.37 -0.12 -5.38
C ASP A 155 -13.71 -1.61 -5.58
N ARG A 156 -13.12 -2.22 -6.60
CA ARG A 156 -13.34 -3.62 -6.90
C ARG A 156 -12.87 -4.55 -5.77
N VAL A 157 -11.72 -4.30 -5.17
CA VAL A 157 -11.25 -5.11 -4.02
C VAL A 157 -12.25 -5.04 -2.87
N ILE A 158 -12.70 -3.84 -2.51
CA ILE A 158 -13.63 -3.63 -1.39
C ILE A 158 -14.95 -4.33 -1.66
N LYS A 159 -15.48 -4.19 -2.87
CA LYS A 159 -16.74 -4.80 -3.32
C LYS A 159 -16.68 -6.33 -3.32
N GLU A 160 -15.56 -6.93 -3.75
CA GLU A 160 -15.38 -8.39 -3.82
C GLU A 160 -15.15 -9.03 -2.43
N HIS A 161 -14.75 -8.25 -1.40
CA HIS A 161 -14.39 -8.76 -0.07
C HIS A 161 -15.29 -8.20 1.04
N ARG A 162 -16.61 -8.42 0.93
CA ARG A 162 -17.62 -7.83 1.83
C ARG A 162 -17.48 -8.23 3.31
N SER A 163 -16.85 -9.35 3.61
CA SER A 163 -16.60 -9.82 4.98
C SER A 163 -15.42 -9.16 5.67
N ILE A 164 -14.65 -8.33 4.93
CA ILE A 164 -13.51 -7.59 5.45
C ILE A 164 -13.96 -6.16 5.77
N LYS A 165 -13.59 -5.64 6.93
CA LYS A 165 -13.75 -4.23 7.25
C LYS A 165 -12.52 -3.46 6.81
N PHE A 166 -12.72 -2.53 5.89
CA PHE A 166 -11.69 -1.64 5.39
C PHE A 166 -11.77 -0.28 6.09
N TYR A 167 -10.61 0.29 6.41
CA TYR A 167 -10.45 1.62 6.96
C TYR A 167 -9.50 2.40 6.06
N ARG A 168 -10.00 3.36 5.28
CA ARG A 168 -9.14 4.26 4.54
C ARG A 168 -8.77 5.44 5.42
N VAL A 169 -7.48 5.59 5.71
CA VAL A 169 -6.94 6.66 6.53
C VAL A 169 -6.66 7.87 5.66
N ILE A 170 -7.23 9.00 6.01
CA ILE A 170 -7.15 10.25 5.25
C ILE A 170 -6.83 11.43 6.16
N GLU A 171 -6.32 12.52 5.61
CA GLU A 171 -6.27 13.81 6.29
C GLU A 171 -7.69 14.36 6.46
N ASP A 172 -7.90 15.27 7.42
CA ASP A 172 -9.23 15.85 7.69
C ASP A 172 -9.83 16.56 6.46
N SER A 173 -8.99 17.13 5.60
CA SER A 173 -9.36 17.71 4.30
C SER A 173 -9.16 16.75 3.12
N GLY A 174 -8.96 15.46 3.37
CA GLY A 174 -8.67 14.47 2.34
C GLY A 174 -9.84 14.22 1.39
N TYR A 175 -9.54 13.97 0.13
CA TYR A 175 -10.55 13.72 -0.88
C TYR A 175 -11.35 12.44 -0.59
N LEU A 176 -12.66 12.55 -0.63
CA LEU A 176 -13.61 11.43 -0.47
C LEU A 176 -14.21 11.08 -1.85
N PRO A 177 -13.66 10.08 -2.56
CA PRO A 177 -14.23 9.66 -3.83
C PRO A 177 -15.67 9.15 -3.67
N PRO A 178 -16.66 9.69 -4.40
CA PRO A 178 -18.05 9.21 -4.30
C PRO A 178 -18.20 7.71 -4.52
N GLN A 179 -17.38 7.15 -5.40
CA GLN A 179 -17.37 5.72 -5.71
C GLN A 179 -17.05 4.85 -4.48
N LEU A 180 -16.21 5.33 -3.56
CA LEU A 180 -15.88 4.59 -2.33
C LEU A 180 -16.87 4.82 -1.19
N SER A 181 -17.68 5.85 -1.25
CA SER A 181 -18.62 6.22 -0.17
C SER A 181 -19.82 5.27 -0.05
N THR A 182 -20.03 4.39 -1.01
CA THR A 182 -21.21 3.49 -1.07
C THR A 182 -20.98 2.13 -0.44
N HIS A 183 -19.76 1.81 -0.03
CA HIS A 183 -19.41 0.49 0.51
C HIS A 183 -19.72 0.39 2.01
N PRO A 184 -20.60 -0.51 2.46
CA PRO A 184 -20.93 -0.66 3.88
C PRO A 184 -19.79 -1.22 4.73
N ASN A 185 -18.80 -1.82 4.08
CA ASN A 185 -17.61 -2.39 4.72
C ASN A 185 -16.38 -1.49 4.63
N LEU A 186 -16.50 -0.24 4.13
CA LEU A 186 -15.45 0.77 4.13
C LEU A 186 -15.82 1.92 5.04
N GLU A 187 -14.87 2.34 5.84
CA GLU A 187 -14.94 3.53 6.69
C GLU A 187 -13.76 4.44 6.39
N HIS A 188 -14.00 5.75 6.33
CA HIS A 188 -12.95 6.75 6.27
C HIS A 188 -12.66 7.24 7.69
N ILE A 189 -11.40 7.16 8.11
CA ILE A 189 -10.93 7.65 9.41
C ILE A 189 -9.78 8.62 9.21
N ASN A 190 -9.53 9.49 10.18
CA ASN A 190 -8.36 10.36 10.14
C ASN A 190 -7.15 9.75 10.86
N TYR A 191 -5.98 10.40 10.73
CA TYR A 191 -4.74 9.95 11.35
C TYR A 191 -4.77 10.03 12.89
N SER A 192 -5.53 10.97 13.48
CA SER A 192 -5.74 11.02 14.94
C SER A 192 -6.43 9.75 15.44
N LYS A 193 -7.48 9.32 14.74
CA LYS A 193 -8.20 8.08 15.07
C LYS A 193 -7.33 6.85 14.89
N LEU A 194 -6.48 6.82 13.86
CA LEU A 194 -5.49 5.75 13.67
C LEU A 194 -4.54 5.66 14.87
N SER A 195 -3.97 6.79 15.31
CA SER A 195 -3.03 6.87 16.44
C SER A 195 -3.68 6.54 17.79
N GLU A 196 -4.96 6.86 17.98
CA GLU A 196 -5.73 6.43 19.15
C GLU A 196 -5.91 4.91 19.18
N THR A 197 -6.10 4.30 17.99
CA THR A 197 -6.35 2.86 17.84
C THR A 197 -5.08 2.03 18.03
N PHE A 198 -3.96 2.52 17.53
CA PHE A 198 -2.67 1.83 17.57
C PHE A 198 -1.64 2.68 18.30
N LYS A 199 -1.24 2.19 19.45
CA LYS A 199 -0.22 2.83 20.30
C LYS A 199 1.10 2.05 20.22
N PRO A 200 2.24 2.70 20.48
CA PRO A 200 3.49 1.98 20.69
C PRO A 200 3.28 0.91 21.78
N SER A 201 3.84 -0.25 21.58
CA SER A 201 3.91 -1.25 22.66
C SER A 201 4.81 -0.68 23.76
N ASP A 202 4.34 -0.66 24.98
CA ASP A 202 5.20 -0.38 26.14
C ASP A 202 6.33 -1.40 26.13
N ILE A 203 7.57 -0.91 26.03
CA ILE A 203 8.81 -1.71 26.03
C ILE A 203 9.15 -2.07 27.48
#